data_122a26ea65291b1e2c086caf6e38a8dd
#
_entry.id   122a26ea65291b1e2c086caf6e38a8dd
#
_cell.length_a   1.000
_cell.length_b   1.000
_cell.length_c   1.000
_cell.angle_alpha   90.00
_cell.angle_beta   90.00
_cell.angle_gamma   90.00
#
_symmetry.space_group_name_H-M   'P 1'
#
loop_
_entity.id
_entity.type
_entity.pdbx_description
1 polymer ?
#
loop_
_entity_poly.entity_id
_entity_poly.type
_entity_poly.pdbx_seq_one_letter_code
_entity_poly.pdbx_strand_id
1 'polypeptide(L)'
;MADKAILNCDIDKYPDVVTAKNGSDVLENGAIVALGGLVDSQLGNDCYKIEKLTEGCRFGILDSVALQYDERLDERDYELKASEIDRVRLPHKGLCMTLAKKHFDGVVAVGDELELKADTYKLTKKTTGSVVARVEELYNFNGQESVYVSFM
;
A
#
# COMPACT_ATOMS: atom_id res chain seq x y z
N MET A 1 14.65 -36.54 -22.60
CA MET A 1 14.53 -35.11 -23.00
C MET A 1 14.86 -34.27 -21.79
N ALA A 2 15.77 -33.31 -21.93
CA ALA A 2 16.07 -32.42 -20.84
C ALA A 2 14.90 -31.46 -20.58
N ASP A 3 14.65 -31.17 -19.32
CA ASP A 3 13.65 -30.18 -18.93
C ASP A 3 14.04 -28.81 -19.45
N LYS A 4 13.08 -28.09 -19.98
CA LYS A 4 13.29 -26.71 -20.43
C LYS A 4 12.86 -25.76 -19.34
N ALA A 5 13.61 -24.69 -19.20
CA ALA A 5 13.19 -23.61 -18.32
C ALA A 5 11.84 -23.04 -18.81
N ILE A 6 10.88 -22.95 -17.92
CA ILE A 6 9.59 -22.33 -18.20
C ILE A 6 9.61 -20.98 -17.50
N LEU A 7 9.48 -19.93 -18.30
CA LEU A 7 9.37 -18.57 -17.80
C LEU A 7 7.92 -18.12 -17.94
N ASN A 8 7.32 -17.79 -16.82
CA ASN A 8 6.00 -17.21 -16.78
C ASN A 8 6.10 -15.90 -16.03
N CYS A 9 6.14 -14.81 -16.74
CA CYS A 9 6.17 -13.48 -16.15
C CYS A 9 5.22 -12.54 -16.88
N ASP A 10 4.56 -11.71 -16.13
CA ASP A 10 3.61 -10.73 -16.65
C ASP A 10 4.36 -9.48 -17.11
N ILE A 11 5.04 -9.59 -18.23
CA ILE A 11 5.85 -8.47 -18.76
C ILE A 11 5.01 -7.27 -19.19
N ASP A 12 3.72 -7.49 -19.43
CA ASP A 12 2.78 -6.43 -19.82
C ASP A 12 2.18 -5.72 -18.61
N LYS A 13 2.40 -6.22 -17.40
CA LYS A 13 1.94 -5.58 -16.17
C LYS A 13 2.94 -4.55 -15.69
N TYR A 14 2.44 -3.52 -15.04
CA TYR A 14 3.29 -2.63 -14.25
C TYR A 14 3.88 -3.45 -13.11
N PRO A 15 5.22 -3.58 -13.02
CA PRO A 15 5.84 -4.44 -12.02
C PRO A 15 5.62 -3.97 -10.58
N ASP A 16 5.16 -2.75 -10.40
CA ASP A 16 4.93 -2.10 -9.12
C ASP A 16 3.45 -2.07 -8.69
N VAL A 17 2.57 -2.77 -9.41
CA VAL A 17 1.14 -2.82 -9.08
C VAL A 17 0.65 -4.25 -9.07
N VAL A 18 -0.06 -4.61 -8.01
CA VAL A 18 -0.72 -5.92 -7.88
C VAL A 18 -2.19 -5.75 -7.53
N THR A 19 -2.99 -6.77 -7.79
CA THR A 19 -4.37 -6.84 -7.37
C THR A 19 -4.44 -7.48 -5.99
N ALA A 20 -5.27 -6.94 -5.10
CA ALA A 20 -5.45 -7.48 -3.77
C ALA A 20 -6.90 -7.41 -3.32
N LYS A 21 -7.32 -8.40 -2.54
CA LYS A 21 -8.67 -8.51 -1.99
C LYS A 21 -8.65 -8.13 -0.52
N ASN A 22 -9.53 -7.19 -0.16
CA ASN A 22 -9.71 -6.77 1.22
C ASN A 22 -10.34 -7.87 2.07
N GLY A 23 -10.00 -7.88 3.35
CA GLY A 23 -10.65 -8.71 4.37
C GLY A 23 -11.92 -8.07 4.91
N SER A 24 -11.94 -7.80 6.20
CA SER A 24 -13.12 -7.29 6.92
C SER A 24 -13.09 -5.79 7.21
N ASP A 25 -11.93 -5.15 7.16
CA ASP A 25 -11.77 -3.74 7.50
C ASP A 25 -12.08 -2.85 6.30
N VAL A 26 -12.67 -1.69 6.56
CA VAL A 26 -12.83 -0.64 5.54
C VAL A 26 -11.52 0.13 5.42
N LEU A 27 -11.00 0.24 4.21
CA LEU A 27 -9.71 0.88 3.93
C LEU A 27 -9.89 2.06 2.98
N GLU A 28 -8.95 2.99 3.05
CA GLU A 28 -8.89 4.16 2.18
C GLU A 28 -7.60 4.15 1.36
N ASN A 29 -7.57 4.91 0.28
CA ASN A 29 -6.35 5.12 -0.48
C ASN A 29 -5.24 5.70 0.41
N GLY A 30 -4.04 5.18 0.26
CA GLY A 30 -2.90 5.52 1.10
C GLY A 30 -2.69 4.58 2.28
N ALA A 31 -3.62 3.67 2.56
CA ALA A 31 -3.43 2.66 3.60
C ALA A 31 -2.24 1.77 3.26
N ILE A 32 -1.42 1.49 4.25
CA ILE A 32 -0.26 0.61 4.11
C ILE A 32 -0.71 -0.79 4.50
N VAL A 33 -0.69 -1.69 3.53
CA VAL A 33 -1.26 -3.03 3.70
C VAL A 33 -0.19 -4.11 3.53
N ALA A 34 -0.30 -5.18 4.31
CA ALA A 34 0.51 -6.37 4.08
C ALA A 34 -0.13 -7.22 2.98
N LEU A 35 0.71 -7.81 2.15
CA LEU A 35 0.30 -8.76 1.14
C LEU A 35 0.50 -10.17 1.67
N GLY A 36 -0.59 -10.85 1.96
CA GLY A 36 -0.60 -12.25 2.36
C GLY A 36 -0.44 -13.19 1.18
N GLY A 37 -0.94 -14.41 1.32
CA GLY A 37 -0.97 -15.37 0.23
C GLY A 37 -1.97 -15.00 -0.87
N LEU A 38 -1.96 -15.74 -1.95
CA LEU A 38 -2.96 -15.60 -3.01
C LEU A 38 -4.35 -16.00 -2.49
N VAL A 39 -5.36 -15.28 -2.94
CA VAL A 39 -6.76 -15.61 -2.61
C VAL A 39 -7.12 -16.99 -3.14
N ASP A 40 -6.64 -17.31 -4.34
CA ASP A 40 -6.74 -18.63 -4.94
C ASP A 40 -5.33 -19.02 -5.43
N SER A 41 -4.87 -20.19 -5.03
CA SER A 41 -3.55 -20.68 -5.42
C SER A 41 -3.52 -21.32 -6.81
N GLN A 42 -4.62 -21.30 -7.55
CA GLN A 42 -4.67 -21.84 -8.90
C GLN A 42 -3.84 -20.99 -9.86
N LEU A 43 -3.28 -21.63 -10.86
CA LEU A 43 -2.49 -20.98 -11.89
C LEU A 43 -3.30 -19.89 -12.60
N GLY A 44 -2.73 -18.71 -12.72
CA GLY A 44 -3.35 -17.54 -13.35
C GLY A 44 -4.07 -16.58 -12.41
N ASN A 45 -4.16 -16.92 -11.13
CA ASN A 45 -4.69 -16.02 -10.12
C ASN A 45 -3.54 -15.25 -9.46
N ASP A 46 -3.57 -13.94 -9.57
CA ASP A 46 -2.56 -13.04 -9.01
C ASP A 46 -3.14 -12.07 -7.96
N CYS A 47 -4.30 -12.40 -7.41
CA CYS A 47 -4.94 -11.60 -6.38
C CYS A 47 -4.46 -12.01 -4.99
N TYR A 48 -3.82 -11.09 -4.28
CA TYR A 48 -3.30 -11.30 -2.93
C TYR A 48 -4.34 -10.94 -1.87
N LYS A 49 -4.19 -11.52 -0.69
CA LYS A 49 -4.99 -11.13 0.48
C LYS A 49 -4.38 -9.92 1.14
N ILE A 50 -5.22 -8.92 1.45
CA ILE A 50 -4.81 -7.79 2.27
C ILE A 50 -4.85 -8.20 3.75
N GLU A 51 -3.77 -7.94 4.45
CA GLU A 51 -3.62 -8.23 5.88
C GLU A 51 -3.05 -7.01 6.61
N LYS A 52 -3.21 -7.00 7.92
CA LYS A 52 -2.55 -6.01 8.76
C LYS A 52 -1.04 -6.21 8.73
N LEU A 53 -0.31 -5.11 8.88
CA LEU A 53 1.14 -5.12 8.83
C LEU A 53 1.75 -5.97 9.94
N THR A 54 2.85 -6.63 9.61
CA THR A 54 3.74 -7.30 10.55
C THR A 54 5.17 -6.90 10.22
N GLU A 55 6.09 -7.08 11.16
CA GLU A 55 7.49 -6.78 10.90
C GLU A 55 8.04 -7.68 9.80
N GLY A 56 8.75 -7.08 8.85
CA GLY A 56 9.36 -7.80 7.75
C GLY A 56 8.39 -8.36 6.71
N CYS A 57 7.12 -8.02 6.78
CA CYS A 57 6.13 -8.46 5.79
C CYS A 57 6.35 -7.79 4.43
N ARG A 58 5.86 -8.45 3.41
CA ARG A 58 5.68 -7.83 2.11
C ARG A 58 4.53 -6.85 2.21
N PHE A 59 4.72 -5.61 1.80
CA PHE A 59 3.71 -4.57 1.95
C PHE A 59 3.55 -3.76 0.67
N GLY A 60 2.45 -3.05 0.60
CA GLY A 60 2.17 -2.10 -0.46
C GLY A 60 1.25 -0.99 0.01
N ILE A 61 0.99 -0.05 -0.86
CA ILE A 61 0.12 1.10 -0.59
C ILE A 61 -1.15 0.94 -1.41
N LEU A 62 -2.31 1.03 -0.78
CA LEU A 62 -3.58 1.01 -1.49
C LEU A 62 -3.68 2.24 -2.39
N ASP A 63 -3.73 2.01 -3.69
CA ASP A 63 -3.72 3.05 -4.73
C ASP A 63 -4.79 2.73 -5.76
N SER A 64 -6.03 2.88 -5.36
CA SER A 64 -7.18 2.66 -6.21
C SER A 64 -7.48 3.87 -7.08
N VAL A 65 -8.05 3.62 -8.23
CA VAL A 65 -8.72 4.68 -9.00
C VAL A 65 -10.00 5.01 -8.25
N ALA A 66 -10.05 6.20 -7.64
CA ALA A 66 -11.18 6.67 -6.85
C ALA A 66 -12.33 7.12 -7.76
N LEU A 67 -12.85 6.20 -8.58
CA LEU A 67 -13.97 6.46 -9.47
C LEU A 67 -15.28 6.19 -8.74
N GLN A 68 -16.07 7.22 -8.55
CA GLN A 68 -17.39 7.12 -7.93
C GLN A 68 -18.48 7.23 -8.99
N TYR A 69 -19.45 6.33 -8.94
CA TYR A 69 -20.62 6.39 -9.80
C TYR A 69 -21.65 7.42 -9.32
N ASP A 70 -21.60 7.81 -8.05
CA ASP A 70 -22.45 8.86 -7.50
C ASP A 70 -21.75 10.21 -7.65
N GLU A 71 -22.30 11.09 -8.47
CA GLU A 71 -21.74 12.41 -8.76
C GLU A 71 -21.61 13.32 -7.52
N ARG A 72 -22.29 12.98 -6.42
CA ARG A 72 -22.20 13.71 -5.16
C ARG A 72 -20.96 13.35 -4.35
N LEU A 73 -20.26 12.27 -4.72
CA LEU A 73 -19.06 11.77 -4.06
C LEU A 73 -17.82 12.19 -4.85
N ASP A 74 -16.75 12.48 -4.14
CA ASP A 74 -15.44 12.78 -4.74
C ASP A 74 -14.38 11.74 -4.36
N GLU A 75 -13.15 11.98 -4.77
CA GLU A 75 -12.01 11.08 -4.48
C GLU A 75 -11.81 10.84 -2.98
N ARG A 76 -12.19 11.80 -2.15
CA ARG A 76 -12.02 11.70 -0.70
C ARG A 76 -13.05 10.81 -0.05
N ASP A 77 -14.13 10.52 -0.76
CA ASP A 77 -15.21 9.64 -0.28
C ASP A 77 -14.96 8.17 -0.63
N TYR A 78 -13.84 7.88 -1.34
CA TYR A 78 -13.52 6.52 -1.74
C TYR A 78 -13.15 5.66 -0.53
N GLU A 79 -13.78 4.49 -0.44
CA GLU A 79 -13.50 3.46 0.56
C GLU A 79 -13.48 2.09 -0.10
N LEU A 80 -12.48 1.28 0.27
CA LEU A 80 -12.45 -0.13 -0.08
C LEU A 80 -13.17 -0.92 1.02
N LYS A 81 -14.32 -1.45 0.67
CA LYS A 81 -15.16 -2.21 1.61
C LYS A 81 -14.67 -3.65 1.77
N ALA A 82 -15.22 -4.33 2.76
CA ALA A 82 -14.94 -5.73 3.00
C ALA A 82 -15.15 -6.59 1.74
N SER A 83 -14.22 -7.51 1.50
CA SER A 83 -14.23 -8.44 0.38
C SER A 83 -14.13 -7.84 -1.03
N GLU A 84 -13.97 -6.53 -1.16
CA GLU A 84 -13.72 -5.88 -2.45
C GLU A 84 -12.27 -6.07 -2.89
N ILE A 85 -12.06 -6.01 -4.19
CA ILE A 85 -10.76 -6.17 -4.84
C ILE A 85 -10.32 -4.83 -5.41
N ASP A 86 -9.06 -4.47 -5.19
CA ASP A 86 -8.49 -3.25 -5.74
C ASP A 86 -6.98 -3.36 -5.95
N ARG A 87 -6.37 -2.27 -6.41
CA ARG A 87 -4.95 -2.20 -6.71
C ARG A 87 -4.14 -1.82 -5.48
N VAL A 88 -2.99 -2.45 -5.37
CA VAL A 88 -1.97 -2.11 -4.36
C VAL A 88 -0.68 -1.80 -5.10
N ARG A 89 -0.11 -0.63 -4.82
CA ARG A 89 1.18 -0.23 -5.37
C ARG A 89 2.29 -0.80 -4.50
N LEU A 90 3.21 -1.52 -5.14
CA LEU A 90 4.41 -2.01 -4.46
C LEU A 90 5.45 -0.90 -4.46
N PRO A 91 5.94 -0.47 -3.28
CA PRO A 91 6.98 0.54 -3.24
C PRO A 91 8.30 -0.04 -3.74
N HIS A 92 9.01 0.78 -4.50
CA HIS A 92 10.38 0.49 -4.90
C HIS A 92 11.30 1.59 -4.40
N LYS A 93 12.59 1.32 -4.40
CA LYS A 93 13.59 2.32 -3.98
C LYS A 93 13.45 3.59 -4.81
N GLY A 94 13.26 4.71 -4.12
CA GLY A 94 13.13 6.02 -4.75
C GLY A 94 11.69 6.43 -5.11
N LEU A 95 10.69 5.56 -4.89
CA LEU A 95 9.29 5.95 -5.04
C LEU A 95 8.94 7.03 -4.01
N CYS A 96 8.42 8.15 -4.48
CA CYS A 96 7.96 9.23 -3.63
C CYS A 96 6.45 9.37 -3.71
N MET A 97 5.80 9.56 -2.58
CA MET A 97 4.35 9.71 -2.50
C MET A 97 3.97 10.73 -1.45
N THR A 98 2.84 11.38 -1.67
CA THR A 98 2.16 12.17 -0.64
C THR A 98 1.05 11.34 -0.03
N LEU A 99 1.11 11.13 1.28
CA LEU A 99 0.11 10.40 2.05
C LEU A 99 -0.53 11.32 3.08
N ALA A 100 -1.82 11.14 3.32
CA ALA A 100 -2.51 11.88 4.37
C ALA A 100 -1.93 11.52 5.76
N LYS A 101 -1.91 12.47 6.66
CA LYS A 101 -1.36 12.29 8.01
C LYS A 101 -2.00 11.12 8.77
N LYS A 102 -3.26 10.79 8.49
CA LYS A 102 -3.96 9.67 9.12
C LYS A 102 -3.34 8.28 8.85
N HIS A 103 -2.47 8.16 7.85
CA HIS A 103 -1.76 6.92 7.54
C HIS A 103 -0.47 6.74 8.34
N PHE A 104 -0.23 7.61 9.30
CA PHE A 104 0.92 7.57 10.20
C PHE A 104 0.43 7.44 11.63
N ASP A 105 1.08 6.57 12.40
CA ASP A 105 0.85 6.44 13.82
C ASP A 105 1.78 7.38 14.58
N GLY A 106 1.22 8.29 15.34
CA GLY A 106 1.99 9.31 16.06
C GLY A 106 2.40 10.50 15.20
N VAL A 107 3.24 11.34 15.78
CA VAL A 107 3.75 12.55 15.12
C VAL A 107 5.05 12.23 14.42
N VAL A 108 5.14 12.63 13.15
CA VAL A 108 6.35 12.50 12.34
C VAL A 108 6.89 13.88 11.98
N ALA A 109 8.20 13.98 11.82
CA ALA A 109 8.90 15.21 11.46
C ALA A 109 9.75 14.99 10.20
N VAL A 110 10.11 16.07 9.53
CA VAL A 110 11.00 16.02 8.36
C VAL A 110 12.32 15.34 8.73
N GLY A 111 12.73 14.39 7.91
CA GLY A 111 13.96 13.62 8.12
C GLY A 111 13.77 12.36 8.95
N ASP A 112 12.61 12.14 9.55
CA ASP A 112 12.35 10.91 10.30
C ASP A 112 12.35 9.68 9.39
N GLU A 113 12.99 8.63 9.86
CA GLU A 113 12.89 7.29 9.25
C GLU A 113 11.63 6.61 9.76
N LEU A 114 10.99 5.84 8.87
CA LEU A 114 9.71 5.21 9.13
C LEU A 114 9.83 3.68 9.07
N GLU A 115 9.03 3.02 9.89
CA GLU A 115 8.86 1.57 9.90
C GLU A 115 7.37 1.22 9.78
N LEU A 116 7.10 -0.04 9.52
CA LEU A 116 5.73 -0.57 9.51
C LEU A 116 5.22 -0.70 10.95
N LYS A 117 4.04 -0.17 11.23
CA LYS A 117 3.40 -0.33 12.54
C LYS A 117 2.62 -1.65 12.56
N ALA A 118 3.07 -2.59 13.39
CA ALA A 118 2.43 -3.90 13.51
C ALA A 118 0.95 -3.80 13.92
N ASP A 119 0.13 -4.71 13.40
CA ASP A 119 -1.31 -4.79 13.64
C ASP A 119 -2.12 -3.58 13.19
N THR A 120 -1.57 -2.77 12.31
CA THR A 120 -2.23 -1.60 11.73
C THR A 120 -2.05 -1.53 10.22
N TYR A 121 -2.59 -0.48 9.61
CA TYR A 121 -2.37 -0.13 8.20
C TYR A 121 -1.62 1.19 8.07
N LYS A 122 -0.67 1.44 9.00
CA LYS A 122 0.01 2.72 9.13
C LYS A 122 1.52 2.56 9.21
N LEU A 123 2.22 3.64 8.84
CA LEU A 123 3.64 3.80 9.12
C LEU A 123 3.82 4.51 10.45
N THR A 124 4.93 4.29 11.10
CA THR A 124 5.30 4.98 12.33
C THR A 124 6.78 5.36 12.31
N LYS A 125 7.17 6.30 13.14
CA LYS A 125 8.57 6.66 13.34
C LYS A 125 9.35 5.41 13.78
N LYS A 126 10.49 5.19 13.14
CA LYS A 126 11.33 4.01 13.43
C LYS A 126 11.78 4.00 14.89
N THR A 127 11.65 2.86 15.52
CA THR A 127 12.23 2.56 16.83
C THR A 127 13.15 1.35 16.73
N THR A 128 12.63 0.16 16.47
CA THR A 128 13.39 -1.10 16.46
C THR A 128 13.30 -1.85 15.12
N GLY A 129 12.33 -1.55 14.30
CA GLY A 129 12.10 -2.22 13.03
C GLY A 129 13.01 -1.73 11.90
N SER A 130 12.82 -2.32 10.73
CA SER A 130 13.56 -1.93 9.52
C SER A 130 12.96 -0.67 8.91
N VAL A 131 13.83 0.22 8.43
CA VAL A 131 13.42 1.42 7.70
C VAL A 131 12.79 1.05 6.37
N VAL A 132 11.59 1.55 6.11
CA VAL A 132 10.90 1.35 4.83
C VAL A 132 10.72 2.64 4.03
N ALA A 133 10.73 3.78 4.71
CA ALA A 133 10.55 5.09 4.11
C ALA A 133 11.18 6.19 4.97
N ARG A 134 11.26 7.38 4.40
CA ARG A 134 11.73 8.58 5.08
C ARG A 134 10.79 9.74 4.81
N VAL A 135 10.55 10.57 5.81
CA VAL A 135 9.77 11.81 5.67
C VAL A 135 10.63 12.87 5.00
N GLU A 136 10.21 13.33 3.84
CA GLU A 136 10.92 14.38 3.11
C GLU A 136 10.33 15.77 3.37
N GLU A 137 9.01 15.87 3.48
CA GLU A 137 8.33 17.14 3.68
C GLU A 137 6.99 16.95 4.39
N LEU A 138 6.59 17.95 5.16
CA LEU A 138 5.26 18.08 5.75
C LEU A 138 4.58 19.30 5.15
N TYR A 139 3.39 19.12 4.60
CA TYR A 139 2.65 20.24 4.00
C TYR A 139 1.15 19.98 3.97
N ASN A 140 0.40 21.00 3.59
CA ASN A 140 -1.04 20.89 3.40
C ASN A 140 -1.33 20.70 1.91
N PHE A 141 -1.96 19.58 1.58
CA PHE A 141 -2.36 19.27 0.22
C PHE A 141 -3.88 19.24 0.13
N ASN A 142 -4.45 20.14 -0.67
CA ASN A 142 -5.90 20.25 -0.87
C ASN A 142 -6.70 20.32 0.45
N GLY A 143 -6.19 21.07 1.44
CA GLY A 143 -6.87 21.23 2.73
C GLY A 143 -6.63 20.11 3.73
N GLN A 144 -5.79 19.13 3.41
CA GLN A 144 -5.44 18.03 4.30
C GLN A 144 -3.97 18.10 4.71
N GLU A 145 -3.71 17.87 6.00
CA GLU A 145 -2.34 17.68 6.46
C GLU A 145 -1.75 16.41 5.83
N SER A 146 -0.62 16.57 5.18
CA SER A 146 -0.02 15.54 4.36
C SER A 146 1.48 15.41 4.62
N VAL A 147 1.98 14.22 4.35
CA VAL A 147 3.38 13.86 4.51
C VAL A 147 3.91 13.36 3.17
N TYR A 148 4.98 13.99 2.69
CA TYR A 148 5.69 13.55 1.51
C TYR A 148 6.80 12.61 1.93
N VAL A 149 6.73 11.37 1.46
CA VAL A 149 7.66 10.31 1.84
C VAL A 149 8.39 9.76 0.63
N SER A 150 9.62 9.31 0.83
CA SER A 150 10.37 8.52 -0.13
C SER A 150 10.59 7.12 0.43
N PHE A 151 10.30 6.11 -0.38
CA PHE A 151 10.50 4.70 -0.01
C PHE A 151 11.94 4.27 -0.29
N MET A 152 12.43 3.41 0.57
CA MET A 152 13.83 2.96 0.56
C MET A 152 13.93 1.48 0.21
#